data_7f702f7889ff963b11d1d9cffc022786
#
_entry.id   7f702f7889ff963b11d1d9cffc022786
#
_cell.length_a   1.000
_cell.length_b   1.000
_cell.length_c   1.000
_cell.angle_alpha   90.00
_cell.angle_beta   90.00
_cell.angle_gamma   90.00
#
_symmetry.space_group_name_H-M   'P 1'
#
loop_
_entity.id
_entity.type
_entity.pdbx_description
1 polymer ?
#
loop_
_entity_poly.entity_id
_entity_poly.type
_entity_poly.pdbx_seq_one_letter_code
_entity_poly.pdbx_strand_id
1 'polypeptide(L)'
;ASILGPHGIRVNCVAPGAIATEGLSQYPPEATKRFNNVNPMRRMGDAWDVAEGVVYLSAPSGGFITGEVLTIDGGMRMWGTVWPAGVPPHFQVY
;
A
#
# COMPACT_ATOMS: atom_id res chain seq x y z
N ALA A 1 16.97 4.66 11.41
CA ALA A 1 17.36 5.78 10.53
C ALA A 1 18.30 6.76 11.22
N SER A 2 17.91 7.25 12.40
CA SER A 2 18.67 8.31 13.08
C SER A 2 20.10 7.92 13.44
N ILE A 3 20.29 6.70 13.94
CA ILE A 3 21.60 6.20 14.35
C ILE A 3 22.52 5.93 13.16
N LEU A 4 21.95 5.41 12.08
CA LEU A 4 22.71 4.96 10.92
C LEU A 4 22.91 6.06 9.86
N GLY A 5 22.12 7.13 9.92
CA GLY A 5 22.23 8.24 9.00
C GLY A 5 23.63 8.84 8.89
N PRO A 6 24.34 9.10 10.02
CA PRO A 6 25.71 9.62 9.97
C PRO A 6 26.71 8.69 9.27
N HIS A 7 26.37 7.42 9.12
CA HIS A 7 27.20 6.42 8.42
C HIS A 7 26.80 6.26 6.96
N GLY A 8 25.93 7.13 6.44
CA GLY A 8 25.49 7.06 5.05
C GLY A 8 24.51 5.92 4.77
N ILE A 9 23.86 5.40 5.82
CA ILE A 9 22.89 4.30 5.68
C ILE A 9 21.49 4.86 5.86
N ARG A 10 20.63 4.61 4.87
CA ARG A 10 19.22 4.98 4.90
C ARG A 10 18.37 3.75 5.27
N VAL A 11 17.36 3.99 6.08
CA VAL A 11 16.42 2.93 6.51
C VAL A 11 15.01 3.46 6.31
N ASN A 12 14.26 2.80 5.46
CA ASN A 12 12.86 3.14 5.15
C ASN A 12 12.00 1.89 5.21
N CYS A 13 10.70 2.09 5.27
CA CYS A 13 9.72 1.02 5.23
C CYS A 13 8.76 1.24 4.06
N VAL A 14 8.18 0.15 3.56
CA VAL A 14 6.99 0.22 2.71
C VAL A 14 5.82 -0.42 3.46
N ALA A 15 4.64 0.16 3.34
CA ALA A 15 3.42 -0.34 3.96
C ALA A 15 2.39 -0.63 2.85
N PRO A 16 2.38 -1.87 2.33
CA PRO A 16 1.43 -2.24 1.28
C PRO A 16 0.00 -2.38 1.82
N GLY A 17 -0.97 -2.08 0.96
CA GLY A 17 -2.36 -2.41 1.22
C GLY A 17 -2.72 -3.81 0.70
N ALA A 18 -3.91 -3.93 0.11
CA ALA A 18 -4.35 -5.18 -0.48
C ALA A 18 -3.62 -5.43 -1.81
N ILE A 19 -2.74 -6.41 -1.81
CA ILE A 19 -1.88 -6.76 -2.95
C ILE A 19 -2.24 -8.15 -3.45
N ALA A 20 -2.49 -8.27 -4.75
CA ALA A 20 -2.75 -9.54 -5.39
C ALA A 20 -1.47 -10.37 -5.44
N THR A 21 -1.45 -11.46 -4.69
CA THR A 21 -0.33 -12.40 -4.62
C THR A 21 -0.83 -13.80 -4.97
N GLU A 22 0.09 -14.74 -5.13
CA GLU A 22 -0.23 -16.13 -5.38
C GLU A 22 -1.11 -16.74 -4.29
N GLY A 23 -0.94 -16.30 -3.05
CA GLY A 23 -1.76 -16.76 -1.93
C GLY A 23 -3.23 -16.40 -2.05
N LEU A 24 -3.57 -15.46 -2.93
CA LEU A 24 -4.94 -15.04 -3.13
C LEU A 24 -5.83 -16.14 -3.69
N SER A 25 -5.26 -17.08 -4.45
CA SER A 25 -5.99 -18.21 -5.01
C SER A 25 -6.59 -19.14 -3.95
N GLN A 26 -6.12 -19.04 -2.71
CA GLN A 26 -6.64 -19.81 -1.58
C GLN A 26 -7.96 -19.27 -1.04
N TYR A 27 -8.34 -18.06 -1.45
CA TYR A 27 -9.57 -17.43 -0.99
C TYR A 27 -10.71 -17.62 -2.00
N PRO A 28 -11.97 -17.70 -1.54
CA PRO A 28 -13.12 -17.76 -2.44
C PRO A 28 -13.17 -16.52 -3.34
N PRO A 29 -13.71 -16.64 -4.58
CA PRO A 29 -13.84 -15.50 -5.49
C PRO A 29 -14.58 -14.30 -4.87
N GLU A 30 -15.53 -14.54 -3.98
CA GLU A 30 -16.27 -13.50 -3.28
C GLU A 30 -15.39 -12.66 -2.36
N ALA A 31 -14.46 -13.30 -1.67
CA ALA A 31 -13.48 -12.59 -0.83
C ALA A 31 -12.55 -11.76 -1.70
N THR A 32 -12.11 -12.29 -2.85
CA THR A 32 -11.27 -11.57 -3.80
C THR A 32 -11.97 -10.32 -4.33
N LYS A 33 -13.26 -10.41 -4.62
CA LYS A 33 -14.05 -9.24 -5.04
C LYS A 33 -14.10 -8.15 -3.99
N ARG A 34 -14.18 -8.53 -2.72
CA ARG A 34 -14.17 -7.56 -1.62
C ARG A 34 -12.88 -6.77 -1.57
N PHE A 35 -11.75 -7.42 -1.84
CA PHE A 35 -10.45 -6.75 -1.84
C PHE A 35 -10.35 -5.65 -2.90
N ASN A 36 -11.13 -5.74 -3.97
CA ASN A 36 -11.19 -4.67 -4.98
C ASN A 36 -11.95 -3.43 -4.51
N ASN A 37 -12.59 -3.50 -3.35
CA ASN A 37 -13.41 -2.41 -2.84
C ASN A 37 -12.96 -1.89 -1.48
N VAL A 38 -11.73 -2.21 -1.07
CA VAL A 38 -11.21 -1.80 0.24
C VAL A 38 -10.44 -0.47 0.18
N ASN A 39 -10.27 0.09 -1.00
CA ASN A 39 -9.54 1.34 -1.18
C ASN A 39 -10.20 2.23 -2.23
N PRO A 40 -9.91 3.55 -2.19
CA PRO A 40 -10.46 4.52 -3.16
C PRO A 40 -10.17 4.22 -4.63
N MET A 41 -9.03 3.60 -4.92
CA MET A 41 -8.68 3.27 -6.31
C MET A 41 -9.45 2.07 -6.86
N ARG A 42 -10.17 1.36 -6.00
CA ARG A 42 -11.06 0.23 -6.34
C ARG A 42 -10.36 -0.87 -7.12
N ARG A 43 -9.13 -1.15 -6.75
CA ARG A 43 -8.37 -2.27 -7.27
C ARG A 43 -7.39 -2.75 -6.23
N MET A 44 -6.99 -4.00 -6.33
CA MET A 44 -5.82 -4.47 -5.62
C MET A 44 -4.56 -3.93 -6.30
N GLY A 45 -3.52 -3.70 -5.53
CA GLY A 45 -2.20 -3.51 -6.10
C GLY A 45 -1.64 -4.84 -6.58
N ASP A 46 -0.58 -4.78 -7.36
CA ASP A 46 0.19 -5.95 -7.73
C ASP A 46 1.60 -5.86 -7.13
N ALA A 47 2.38 -6.91 -7.30
CA ALA A 47 3.74 -6.95 -6.76
C ALA A 47 4.62 -5.84 -7.31
N TRP A 48 4.38 -5.40 -8.55
CA TRP A 48 5.14 -4.32 -9.18
C TRP A 48 4.85 -2.97 -8.54
N ASP A 49 3.62 -2.73 -8.11
CA ASP A 49 3.27 -1.50 -7.40
C ASP A 49 4.14 -1.33 -6.15
N VAL A 50 4.39 -2.42 -5.43
CA VAL A 50 5.24 -2.39 -4.23
C VAL A 50 6.72 -2.32 -4.62
N ALA A 51 7.13 -3.12 -5.59
CA ALA A 51 8.53 -3.18 -6.03
C ALA A 51 9.03 -1.83 -6.54
N GLU A 52 8.20 -1.09 -7.28
CA GLU A 52 8.56 0.26 -7.76
C GLU A 52 8.82 1.21 -6.60
N GLY A 53 8.06 1.12 -5.53
CA GLY A 53 8.30 1.91 -4.32
C GLY A 53 9.64 1.57 -3.66
N VAL A 54 9.96 0.27 -3.58
CA VAL A 54 11.24 -0.19 -3.03
C VAL A 54 12.41 0.30 -3.89
N VAL A 55 12.28 0.22 -5.20
CA VAL A 55 13.30 0.69 -6.14
C VAL A 55 13.52 2.19 -5.97
N TYR A 56 12.46 2.99 -5.89
CA TYR A 56 12.55 4.42 -5.69
C TYR A 56 13.31 4.77 -4.41
N LEU A 57 12.93 4.14 -3.29
CA LEU A 57 13.58 4.40 -2.01
C LEU A 57 15.05 3.96 -2.00
N SER A 58 15.40 2.93 -2.76
CA SER A 58 16.75 2.35 -2.79
C SER A 58 17.67 3.05 -3.80
N ALA A 59 17.09 3.66 -4.82
CA ALA A 59 17.84 4.29 -5.91
C ALA A 59 18.43 5.64 -5.49
N PRO A 60 19.37 6.20 -6.30
CA PRO A 60 19.90 7.55 -6.04
C PRO A 60 18.83 8.62 -5.96
N SER A 61 17.71 8.47 -6.67
CA SER A 61 16.57 9.39 -6.59
C SER A 61 15.95 9.47 -5.20
N GLY A 62 16.07 8.42 -4.40
CA GLY A 62 15.64 8.38 -2.99
C GLY A 62 16.75 8.77 -2.02
N GLY A 63 17.86 9.34 -2.50
CA GLY A 63 19.08 9.54 -1.73
C GLY A 63 18.95 10.45 -0.52
N PHE A 64 17.93 11.27 -0.45
CA PHE A 64 17.68 12.15 0.71
C PHE A 64 16.50 11.70 1.55
N ILE A 65 16.04 10.46 1.37
CA ILE A 65 14.91 9.88 2.09
C ILE A 65 15.41 8.82 3.07
N THR A 66 15.19 9.04 4.35
CA THR A 66 15.45 8.05 5.40
C THR A 66 14.43 8.25 6.52
N GLY A 67 14.08 7.18 7.22
CA GLY A 67 13.09 7.22 8.29
C GLY A 67 11.65 7.32 7.79
N GLU A 68 11.40 7.08 6.50
CA GLU A 68 10.10 7.20 5.89
C GLU A 68 9.35 5.87 5.92
N VAL A 69 8.03 5.95 6.04
CA VAL A 69 7.12 4.83 5.78
C VAL A 69 6.32 5.20 4.53
N LEU A 70 6.63 4.56 3.42
CA LEU A 70 5.93 4.77 2.16
C LEU A 70 4.72 3.85 2.09
N THR A 71 3.55 4.44 2.16
CA THR A 71 2.29 3.69 2.05
C THR A 71 1.95 3.48 0.58
N ILE A 72 1.69 2.21 0.21
CA ILE A 72 1.34 1.81 -1.17
C ILE A 72 0.07 0.97 -1.08
N ASP A 73 -1.07 1.63 -0.97
CA ASP A 73 -2.32 0.97 -0.58
C ASP A 73 -3.55 1.44 -1.37
N GLY A 74 -3.35 2.21 -2.42
CA GLY A 74 -4.47 2.75 -3.20
C GLY A 74 -5.38 3.67 -2.39
N GLY A 75 -4.88 4.20 -1.27
CA GLY A 75 -5.63 5.08 -0.38
C GLY A 75 -6.45 4.33 0.69
N MET A 76 -6.23 3.03 0.85
CA MET A 76 -7.01 2.21 1.79
C MET A 76 -7.04 2.80 3.21
N ARG A 77 -5.92 3.30 3.71
CA ARG A 77 -5.82 3.90 5.04
C ARG A 77 -6.72 5.11 5.23
N MET A 78 -7.08 5.78 4.12
CA MET A 78 -7.93 6.98 4.18
C MET A 78 -9.38 6.63 4.47
N TRP A 79 -9.80 5.44 4.09
CA TRP A 79 -11.13 4.93 4.42
C TRP A 79 -11.19 4.35 5.83
N GLY A 80 -10.10 3.71 6.28
CA GLY A 80 -10.00 3.11 7.60
C GLY A 80 -11.05 2.04 7.85
N THR A 81 -11.34 1.81 9.12
CA THR A 81 -12.36 0.87 9.57
C THR A 81 -13.71 1.54 9.84
N VAL A 82 -13.90 2.77 9.40
CA VAL A 82 -15.12 3.57 9.65
C VAL A 82 -16.34 2.96 8.93
N TRP A 83 -16.11 2.16 7.89
CA TRP A 83 -17.17 1.63 7.04
C TRP A 83 -17.31 0.10 7.11
N PRO A 84 -17.38 -0.53 8.30
CA PRO A 84 -17.50 -1.98 8.38
C PRO A 84 -18.83 -2.50 7.80
N ALA A 85 -19.87 -1.68 7.79
CA ALA A 85 -21.17 -2.00 7.21
C ALA A 85 -21.30 -1.57 5.74
N GLY A 86 -20.21 -1.09 5.15
CA GLY A 86 -20.21 -0.62 3.77
C GLY A 86 -20.07 0.90 3.68
N VAL A 87 -19.59 1.35 2.53
CA VAL A 87 -19.41 2.79 2.24
C VAL A 87 -20.78 3.41 1.99
N PRO A 88 -21.08 4.59 2.59
CA PRO A 88 -22.33 5.29 2.29
C PRO A 88 -22.47 5.58 0.79
N PRO A 89 -23.71 5.59 0.26
CA PRO A 89 -23.94 5.76 -1.17
C PRO A 89 -23.29 6.99 -1.78
N HIS A 90 -23.21 8.10 -1.04
CA HIS A 90 -22.61 9.35 -1.55
C HIS A 90 -21.09 9.26 -1.73
N PHE A 91 -20.43 8.28 -1.13
CA PHE A 91 -19.00 8.01 -1.38
C PHE A 91 -18.79 7.06 -2.57
N GLN A 92 -19.83 6.43 -3.07
CA GLN A 92 -19.74 5.47 -4.18
C GLN A 92 -19.81 6.15 -5.55
N VAL A 93 -20.10 7.44 -5.58
CA VAL A 93 -20.33 8.20 -6.81
C VAL A 93 -19.02 8.55 -7.52
N TYR A 94 -17.94 8.46 -6.80
CA TYR A 94 -16.60 8.77 -7.33
C TYR A 94 -15.93 7.48 -7.76
#